data_c21f6d1fc8e05880c66c108b39a572f7
#
_entry.id   c21f6d1fc8e05880c66c108b39a572f7
#
_cell.length_a   1.000
_cell.length_b   1.000
_cell.length_c   1.000
_cell.angle_alpha   90.00
_cell.angle_beta   90.00
_cell.angle_gamma   90.00
#
_symmetry.space_group_name_H-M   'P 1'
#
loop_
_entity.id
_entity.type
_entity.pdbx_description
1 polymer ?
#
loop_
_entity_poly.entity_id
_entity_poly.type
_entity_poly.pdbx_seq_one_letter_code
_entity_poly.pdbx_strand_id
1 'polypeptide(L)'
;MMSDIFDCKMCGTCCEGRGGIVVSPKDLTRLARFLKLSEDQVIERYAEYAGSKLKLRNADNGCCIFFAKDQGCQVHAGKPDICRAWPFFRGNLVDAESFAMARSFCPGINSQISHEEFVQAGLTYLRKENLLAHDASHEANALIVQ
;
A
#
# COMPACT_ATOMS: atom_id res chain seq x y z
N MET A 1 14.19 -0.70 -15.27
CA MET A 1 13.72 -1.70 -14.30
C MET A 1 13.00 -1.00 -13.16
N MET A 2 12.07 -1.66 -12.53
CA MET A 2 11.27 -1.05 -11.45
C MET A 2 12.15 -0.54 -10.30
N SER A 3 13.22 -1.24 -9.95
CA SER A 3 14.12 -0.81 -8.88
C SER A 3 14.82 0.52 -9.17
N ASP A 4 14.88 0.94 -10.42
CA ASP A 4 15.45 2.24 -10.80
C ASP A 4 14.48 3.39 -10.47
N ILE A 5 13.19 3.07 -10.32
CA ILE A 5 12.13 4.03 -10.02
C ILE A 5 11.85 4.04 -8.52
N PHE A 6 11.70 2.87 -7.93
CA PHE A 6 11.35 2.71 -6.52
C PHE A 6 11.95 1.42 -5.97
N ASP A 7 12.56 1.52 -4.79
CA ASP A 7 13.09 0.38 -4.06
C ASP A 7 12.78 0.58 -2.58
N CYS A 8 11.86 -0.22 -2.04
CA CYS A 8 11.39 -0.05 -0.66
C CYS A 8 12.54 -0.24 0.35
N LYS A 9 12.76 0.79 1.18
CA LYS A 9 13.78 0.78 2.23
C LYS A 9 13.24 0.33 3.59
N MET A 10 11.96 -0.09 3.64
CA MET A 10 11.32 -0.55 4.88
C MET A 10 11.41 0.49 6.00
N CYS A 11 11.36 1.79 5.65
CA CYS A 11 11.48 2.87 6.63
C CYS A 11 10.25 3.05 7.51
N GLY A 12 9.12 2.45 7.11
CA GLY A 12 7.88 2.52 7.88
C GLY A 12 7.01 3.75 7.60
N THR A 13 7.48 4.72 6.83
CA THR A 13 6.73 5.96 6.57
C THR A 13 5.36 5.67 5.94
N CYS A 14 5.29 4.72 5.00
CA CYS A 14 4.02 4.37 4.38
C CYS A 14 3.10 3.54 5.30
N CYS A 15 3.62 3.04 6.42
CA CYS A 15 2.84 2.33 7.44
C CYS A 15 2.27 3.29 8.49
N GLU A 16 2.73 4.53 8.50
CA GLU A 16 2.25 5.57 9.40
C GLU A 16 1.11 6.30 8.70
N GLY A 17 -0.11 6.07 9.10
CA GLY A 17 -1.20 6.75 8.45
C GLY A 17 -2.51 6.55 9.18
N ARG A 18 -3.23 7.65 9.38
CA ARG A 18 -4.52 7.62 10.08
C ARG A 18 -5.65 7.08 9.21
N GLY A 19 -5.48 7.12 7.90
CA GLY A 19 -6.48 6.61 6.97
C GLY A 19 -6.60 5.10 7.01
N GLY A 20 -5.60 4.43 7.55
CA GLY A 20 -5.54 2.99 7.60
C GLY A 20 -5.17 2.39 6.24
N ILE A 21 -4.97 1.09 6.25
CA ILE A 21 -4.62 0.34 5.04
C ILE A 21 -5.84 -0.47 4.65
N VAL A 22 -6.42 -0.16 3.49
CA VAL A 22 -7.60 -0.87 2.99
C VAL A 22 -7.21 -2.28 2.55
N VAL A 23 -7.96 -3.25 3.03
CA VAL A 23 -7.79 -4.67 2.69
C VAL A 23 -8.95 -5.08 1.79
N SER A 24 -8.67 -5.34 0.51
CA SER A 24 -9.69 -5.82 -0.41
C SER A 24 -10.02 -7.29 -0.11
N PRO A 25 -11.12 -7.83 -0.68
CA PRO A 25 -11.43 -9.25 -0.48
C PRO A 25 -10.30 -10.19 -0.87
N LYS A 26 -9.60 -9.92 -1.97
CA LYS A 26 -8.45 -10.75 -2.38
C LYS A 26 -7.26 -10.59 -1.45
N ASP A 27 -7.08 -9.40 -0.88
CA ASP A 27 -6.04 -9.15 0.12
C ASP A 27 -6.30 -9.96 1.38
N LEU A 28 -7.55 -9.99 1.82
CA LEU A 28 -7.94 -10.74 3.01
C LEU A 28 -7.64 -12.23 2.84
N THR A 29 -7.97 -12.79 1.69
CA THR A 29 -7.67 -14.18 1.37
C THR A 29 -6.17 -14.45 1.43
N ARG A 30 -5.37 -13.55 0.86
CA ARG A 30 -3.90 -13.69 0.85
C ARG A 30 -3.32 -13.59 2.25
N LEU A 31 -3.77 -12.62 3.05
CA LEU A 31 -3.31 -12.44 4.43
C LEU A 31 -3.66 -13.66 5.28
N ALA A 32 -4.88 -14.18 5.13
CA ALA A 32 -5.31 -15.36 5.87
C ALA A 32 -4.40 -16.55 5.60
N ARG A 33 -4.06 -16.77 4.33
CA ARG A 33 -3.13 -17.84 3.94
C ARG A 33 -1.73 -17.61 4.50
N PHE A 34 -1.24 -16.38 4.43
CA PHE A 34 0.09 -16.04 4.92
C PHE A 34 0.19 -16.26 6.43
N LEU A 35 -0.83 -15.85 7.17
CA LEU A 35 -0.87 -15.94 8.63
C LEU A 35 -1.34 -17.31 9.12
N LYS A 36 -1.82 -18.16 8.22
CA LYS A 36 -2.38 -19.49 8.55
C LYS A 36 -3.57 -19.38 9.50
N LEU A 37 -4.44 -18.40 9.21
CA LEU A 37 -5.66 -18.13 9.97
C LEU A 37 -6.86 -18.15 9.02
N SER A 38 -8.08 -18.22 9.57
CA SER A 38 -9.27 -18.01 8.79
C SER A 38 -9.42 -16.49 8.52
N GLU A 39 -10.22 -16.14 7.52
CA GLU A 39 -10.48 -14.73 7.23
C GLU A 39 -11.15 -14.04 8.42
N ASP A 40 -12.08 -14.70 9.10
CA ASP A 40 -12.72 -14.16 10.29
C ASP A 40 -11.73 -13.86 11.40
N GLN A 41 -10.74 -14.74 11.58
CA GLN A 41 -9.68 -14.54 12.57
C GLN A 41 -8.78 -13.36 12.23
N VAL A 42 -8.49 -13.16 10.94
CA VAL A 42 -7.72 -11.99 10.50
C VAL A 42 -8.49 -10.70 10.80
N ILE A 43 -9.79 -10.68 10.49
CA ILE A 43 -10.62 -9.50 10.76
C ILE A 43 -10.65 -9.21 12.25
N GLU A 44 -10.92 -10.22 13.06
CA GLU A 44 -11.03 -10.06 14.51
C GLU A 44 -9.75 -9.53 15.13
N ARG A 45 -8.60 -10.06 14.70
CA ARG A 45 -7.32 -9.77 15.35
C ARG A 45 -6.63 -8.52 14.82
N TYR A 46 -6.76 -8.24 13.51
CA TYR A 46 -5.88 -7.27 12.86
C TYR A 46 -6.63 -6.18 12.07
N ALA A 47 -7.92 -6.29 11.91
CA ALA A 47 -8.66 -5.39 11.03
C ALA A 47 -9.96 -4.91 11.65
N GLU A 48 -10.56 -3.91 11.03
CA GLU A 48 -11.87 -3.41 11.41
C GLU A 48 -12.54 -2.78 10.20
N TYR A 49 -13.87 -2.75 10.19
CA TYR A 49 -14.63 -2.12 9.12
C TYR A 49 -14.75 -0.62 9.35
N ALA A 50 -14.55 0.15 8.29
CA ALA A 50 -14.87 1.57 8.24
C ALA A 50 -15.85 1.74 7.09
N GLY A 51 -17.14 1.79 7.41
CA GLY A 51 -18.18 1.71 6.40
C GLY A 51 -18.16 0.33 5.75
N SER A 52 -18.10 0.28 4.42
CA SER A 52 -18.04 -0.98 3.66
C SER A 52 -16.62 -1.49 3.45
N LYS A 53 -15.61 -0.69 3.80
CA LYS A 53 -14.20 -1.06 3.58
C LYS A 53 -13.61 -1.66 4.84
N LEU A 54 -12.81 -2.73 4.64
CA LEU A 54 -12.06 -3.34 5.72
C LEU A 54 -10.68 -2.67 5.77
N LYS A 55 -10.22 -2.31 6.95
CA LYS A 55 -8.92 -1.66 7.14
C LYS A 55 -8.12 -2.36 8.21
N LEU A 56 -6.81 -2.39 8.07
CA LEU A 56 -5.92 -2.88 9.11
C LEU A 56 -5.92 -1.89 10.28
N ARG A 57 -5.83 -2.43 11.48
CA ARG A 57 -5.74 -1.60 12.70
C ARG A 57 -4.35 -0.98 12.80
N ASN A 58 -4.27 0.15 13.47
CA ASN A 58 -2.99 0.75 13.82
C ASN A 58 -2.61 0.35 15.24
N ALA A 59 -1.31 0.17 15.47
CA ALA A 59 -0.80 -0.05 16.82
C ALA A 59 -0.82 1.27 17.60
N ASP A 60 -0.53 1.21 18.90
CA ASP A 60 -0.55 2.38 19.77
C ASP A 60 0.38 3.50 19.29
N ASN A 61 1.44 3.16 18.58
CA ASN A 61 2.39 4.14 18.04
C ASN A 61 1.93 4.79 16.72
N GLY A 62 0.71 4.49 16.26
CA GLY A 62 0.14 5.06 15.04
C GLY A 62 0.53 4.35 13.76
N CYS A 63 1.41 3.36 13.82
CA CYS A 63 1.83 2.60 12.66
C CYS A 63 0.90 1.42 12.42
N CYS A 64 0.95 0.86 11.19
CA CYS A 64 0.23 -0.38 10.87
C CYS A 64 0.56 -1.46 11.91
N ILE A 65 -0.45 -2.23 12.31
CA ILE A 65 -0.29 -3.28 13.33
C ILE A 65 0.78 -4.30 12.96
N PHE A 66 1.08 -4.48 11.67
CA PHE A 66 2.10 -5.43 11.21
C PHE A 66 3.50 -4.82 11.09
N PHE A 67 3.64 -3.52 11.33
CA PHE A 67 4.94 -2.88 11.25
C PHE A 67 5.70 -3.00 12.58
N ALA A 68 6.91 -3.54 12.54
CA ALA A 68 7.79 -3.61 13.69
C ALA A 68 8.99 -2.70 13.43
N LYS A 69 9.29 -1.81 14.38
CA LYS A 69 10.45 -0.91 14.28
C LYS A 69 11.71 -1.75 14.11
N ASP A 70 12.57 -1.33 13.21
CA ASP A 70 13.85 -1.99 12.88
C ASP A 70 13.71 -3.32 12.14
N GLN A 71 12.49 -3.85 11.99
CA GLN A 71 12.25 -5.10 11.28
C GLN A 71 11.35 -4.92 10.06
N GLY A 72 10.68 -3.76 9.93
CA GLY A 72 9.80 -3.47 8.82
C GLY A 72 8.45 -4.18 8.92
N CYS A 73 7.80 -4.38 7.79
CA CYS A 73 6.49 -5.00 7.72
C CYS A 73 6.59 -6.52 7.97
N GLN A 74 5.92 -7.01 9.00
CA GLN A 74 5.96 -8.42 9.37
C GLN A 74 5.22 -9.32 8.39
N VAL A 75 4.35 -8.75 7.56
CA VAL A 75 3.62 -9.48 6.52
C VAL A 75 4.05 -9.04 5.13
N HIS A 76 5.29 -8.59 4.96
CA HIS A 76 5.77 -8.02 3.70
C HIS A 76 5.45 -8.88 2.48
N ALA A 77 5.63 -10.18 2.56
CA ALA A 77 5.36 -11.10 1.45
C ALA A 77 3.85 -11.27 1.17
N GLY A 78 3.00 -11.07 2.16
CA GLY A 78 1.54 -11.20 2.03
C GLY A 78 0.78 -9.89 2.15
N LYS A 79 1.48 -8.76 2.09
CA LYS A 79 0.88 -7.44 2.36
C LYS A 79 -0.22 -7.07 1.36
N PRO A 80 -1.19 -6.23 1.80
CA PRO A 80 -2.28 -5.78 0.93
C PRO A 80 -1.79 -5.08 -0.34
N ASP A 81 -2.62 -5.10 -1.37
CA ASP A 81 -2.30 -4.49 -2.66
C ASP A 81 -1.96 -3.00 -2.54
N ILE A 82 -2.64 -2.25 -1.67
CA ILE A 82 -2.32 -0.83 -1.50
C ILE A 82 -0.89 -0.64 -1.00
N CYS A 83 -0.41 -1.53 -0.13
CA CYS A 83 0.99 -1.48 0.34
C CYS A 83 1.96 -1.86 -0.76
N ARG A 84 1.58 -2.82 -1.62
CA ARG A 84 2.39 -3.25 -2.76
C ARG A 84 2.45 -2.20 -3.85
N ALA A 85 1.38 -1.39 -3.97
CA ALA A 85 1.27 -0.36 -4.99
C ALA A 85 2.05 0.91 -4.65
N TRP A 86 2.32 1.18 -3.36
CA TRP A 86 3.07 2.38 -2.98
C TRP A 86 4.39 2.46 -3.76
N PRO A 87 4.79 3.56 -4.31
CA PRO A 87 4.19 4.90 -4.23
C PRO A 87 3.24 5.26 -5.38
N PHE A 88 2.80 4.29 -6.15
CA PHE A 88 2.06 4.50 -7.39
C PHE A 88 0.55 4.69 -7.15
N PHE A 89 0.20 5.49 -6.17
CA PHE A 89 -1.18 5.83 -5.87
C PHE A 89 -1.69 6.87 -6.86
N ARG A 90 -3.00 6.88 -7.07
CA ARG A 90 -3.66 7.81 -7.99
C ARG A 90 -3.19 9.26 -7.79
N GLY A 91 -3.16 9.74 -6.54
CA GLY A 91 -2.74 11.12 -6.26
C GLY A 91 -1.34 11.41 -6.78
N ASN A 92 -0.42 10.48 -6.59
CA ASN A 92 0.97 10.66 -7.05
C ASN A 92 1.11 10.55 -8.57
N LEU A 93 0.19 9.82 -9.20
CA LEU A 93 0.22 9.65 -10.66
C LEU A 93 -0.37 10.84 -11.39
N VAL A 94 -1.43 11.46 -10.85
CA VAL A 94 -2.14 12.55 -11.54
C VAL A 94 -1.66 13.92 -11.12
N ASP A 95 -0.91 14.05 -10.02
CA ASP A 95 -0.49 15.34 -9.46
C ASP A 95 1.02 15.33 -9.16
N ALA A 96 1.76 16.16 -9.90
CA ALA A 96 3.20 16.26 -9.74
C ALA A 96 3.61 16.77 -8.35
N GLU A 97 2.80 17.62 -7.73
CA GLU A 97 3.09 18.11 -6.37
C GLU A 97 2.97 17.00 -5.32
N SER A 98 1.95 16.14 -5.46
CA SER A 98 1.80 14.98 -4.59
C SER A 98 2.98 14.02 -4.74
N PHE A 99 3.43 13.79 -5.97
CA PHE A 99 4.63 13.00 -6.24
C PHE A 99 5.87 13.60 -5.59
N ALA A 100 6.06 14.92 -5.73
CA ALA A 100 7.21 15.59 -5.13
C ALA A 100 7.20 15.47 -3.61
N MET A 101 6.02 15.60 -3.00
CA MET A 101 5.87 15.45 -1.57
C MET A 101 6.19 14.02 -1.12
N ALA A 102 5.65 13.03 -1.83
CA ALA A 102 5.92 11.63 -1.51
C ALA A 102 7.41 11.34 -1.60
N ARG A 103 8.08 11.86 -2.64
CA ARG A 103 9.52 11.67 -2.84
C ARG A 103 10.35 12.30 -1.72
N SER A 104 9.86 13.41 -1.14
CA SER A 104 10.58 14.10 -0.08
C SER A 104 10.67 13.30 1.21
N PHE A 105 9.72 12.40 1.47
CA PHE A 105 9.74 11.61 2.71
C PHE A 105 9.95 10.10 2.50
N CYS A 106 9.92 9.62 1.26
CA CYS A 106 10.15 8.20 0.98
C CYS A 106 11.53 8.01 0.33
N PRO A 107 12.52 7.48 1.08
CA PRO A 107 13.87 7.31 0.54
C PRO A 107 13.96 6.25 -0.56
N GLY A 108 12.91 5.45 -0.73
CA GLY A 108 12.88 4.43 -1.77
C GLY A 108 12.55 4.95 -3.15
N ILE A 109 12.02 6.18 -3.27
CA ILE A 109 11.69 6.78 -4.56
C ILE A 109 12.96 7.43 -5.13
N ASN A 110 13.30 7.09 -6.38
CA ASN A 110 14.48 7.67 -7.03
C ASN A 110 14.33 9.19 -7.19
N SER A 111 15.26 9.94 -6.63
CA SER A 111 15.22 11.40 -6.64
C SER A 111 15.55 12.02 -8.00
N GLN A 112 16.04 11.22 -8.94
CA GLN A 112 16.50 11.70 -10.23
C GLN A 112 15.52 11.51 -11.37
N ILE A 113 14.37 10.87 -11.12
CA ILE A 113 13.38 10.61 -12.17
C ILE A 113 12.39 11.76 -12.30
N SER A 114 11.85 11.95 -13.52
CA SER A 114 10.78 12.89 -13.76
C SER A 114 9.43 12.30 -13.34
N HIS A 115 8.43 13.15 -13.16
CA HIS A 115 7.08 12.72 -12.89
C HIS A 115 6.54 11.83 -14.03
N GLU A 116 6.85 12.20 -15.27
CA GLU A 116 6.44 11.44 -16.44
C GLU A 116 7.02 10.02 -16.42
N GLU A 117 8.30 9.88 -16.12
CA GLU A 117 8.94 8.56 -15.98
C GLU A 117 8.30 7.75 -14.87
N PHE A 118 7.99 8.40 -13.74
CA PHE A 118 7.32 7.77 -12.61
C PHE A 118 5.94 7.25 -13.02
N VAL A 119 5.15 8.06 -13.73
CA VAL A 119 3.80 7.68 -14.16
C VAL A 119 3.85 6.49 -15.12
N GLN A 120 4.73 6.51 -16.10
CA GLN A 120 4.85 5.42 -17.08
C GLN A 120 5.23 4.11 -16.40
N ALA A 121 6.25 4.15 -15.57
CA ALA A 121 6.69 2.97 -14.84
C ALA A 121 5.61 2.47 -13.87
N GLY A 122 4.94 3.39 -13.19
CA GLY A 122 3.91 3.05 -12.23
C GLY A 122 2.71 2.37 -12.86
N LEU A 123 2.20 2.92 -13.97
CA LEU A 123 1.06 2.31 -14.67
C LEU A 123 1.40 0.93 -15.21
N THR A 124 2.61 0.75 -15.73
CA THR A 124 3.07 -0.55 -16.21
C THR A 124 3.12 -1.56 -15.07
N TYR A 125 3.68 -1.15 -13.93
CA TYR A 125 3.79 -2.00 -12.76
C TYR A 125 2.42 -2.40 -12.20
N LEU A 126 1.51 -1.42 -12.05
CA LEU A 126 0.18 -1.68 -11.51
C LEU A 126 -0.61 -2.65 -12.38
N ARG A 127 -0.49 -2.53 -13.69
CA ARG A 127 -1.16 -3.45 -14.62
C ARG A 127 -0.54 -4.83 -14.58
N LYS A 128 0.78 -4.91 -14.60
CA LYS A 128 1.51 -6.18 -14.59
C LYS A 128 1.22 -6.98 -13.33
N GLU A 129 1.17 -6.30 -12.17
CA GLU A 129 0.98 -6.96 -10.88
C GLU A 129 -0.50 -7.05 -10.48
N ASN A 130 -1.40 -6.61 -11.36
CA ASN A 130 -2.85 -6.66 -11.12
C ASN A 130 -3.24 -5.95 -9.82
N LEU A 131 -2.72 -4.74 -9.65
CA LEU A 131 -2.95 -3.95 -8.44
C LEU A 131 -4.04 -2.90 -8.61
N LEU A 132 -4.53 -2.65 -9.82
CA LEU A 132 -5.58 -1.67 -10.05
C LEU A 132 -6.89 -2.11 -9.44
N ALA A 133 -7.55 -1.20 -8.76
CA ALA A 133 -8.86 -1.44 -8.15
C ALA A 133 -9.97 -0.95 -9.07
N HIS A 134 -11.15 -1.53 -8.95
CA HIS A 134 -12.31 -1.20 -9.77
C HIS A 134 -13.58 -0.98 -8.93
N ASP A 135 -13.58 -1.41 -7.68
CA ASP A 135 -14.74 -1.35 -6.79
C ASP A 135 -14.48 -0.38 -5.63
N ALA A 136 -15.01 0.85 -5.77
CA ALA A 136 -14.82 1.89 -4.76
C ALA A 136 -15.49 1.56 -3.43
N SER A 137 -16.40 0.58 -3.38
CA SER A 137 -17.09 0.20 -2.15
C SER A 137 -16.22 -0.69 -1.25
N HIS A 138 -15.35 -1.52 -1.84
CA HIS A 138 -14.58 -2.53 -1.10
C HIS A 138 -13.08 -2.44 -1.30
N GLU A 139 -12.62 -1.65 -2.27
CA GLU A 139 -11.21 -1.53 -2.59
C GLU A 139 -10.72 -0.10 -2.39
N ALA A 140 -9.41 0.09 -2.33
CA ALA A 140 -8.82 1.40 -2.07
C ALA A 140 -9.00 2.35 -3.25
N ASN A 141 -9.52 3.54 -3.00
CA ASN A 141 -9.66 4.57 -4.02
C ASN A 141 -8.33 4.96 -4.65
N ALA A 142 -7.25 4.89 -3.87
CA ALA A 142 -5.90 5.22 -4.37
C ALA A 142 -5.45 4.33 -5.53
N LEU A 143 -6.06 3.16 -5.71
CA LEU A 143 -5.74 2.23 -6.79
C LEU A 143 -6.71 2.30 -7.96
N ILE A 144 -7.72 3.16 -7.89
CA ILE A 144 -8.65 3.41 -9.00
C ILE A 144 -8.07 4.56 -9.81
N VAL A 145 -7.36 4.24 -10.89
CA VAL A 145 -6.54 5.21 -11.63
C VAL A 145 -7.22 5.74 -12.90
N GLN A 146 -8.35 5.20 -13.27
CA GLN A 146 -9.06 5.62 -14.49
C GLN A 146 -10.14 6.65 -14.22
#